data_f3c3efa6213c9bbacc4656921ea9b2b4
#
_entry.id   f3c3efa6213c9bbacc4656921ea9b2b4
#
_cell.length_a   1.000
_cell.length_b   1.000
_cell.length_c   1.000
_cell.angle_alpha   90.00
_cell.angle_beta   90.00
_cell.angle_gamma   90.00
#
_symmetry.space_group_name_H-M   'P 1'
#
loop_
_entity.id
_entity.type
_entity.pdbx_description
1 polymer ?
#
loop_
_entity_poly.entity_id
_entity_poly.type
_entity_poly.pdbx_seq_one_letter_code
_entity_poly.pdbx_strand_id
1 'polypeptide(L)'
;GSTDMAIGNAIGSVTANTGMIMAISLIFLPVAIRMSQFAVKGVLMVVSTLVLWLLCRDGVLSLPESMIVLALFVLFIIENIRSAKKLSAEEHTDGAAVVDKSRKALLKNLALFVLGAACLVVGSNLLVDNGTVLAQLLGVSERIIAVTMVAIGTSLPELVTAITAIVKKQSSMSVGNILGANIIDITIILPLCALISGDGLHIAEQSVQQTVYLDMPMCALVAAIAVIPTILHKRFTKLQGILLLALYIAYVFVTVRI
;
A
#
# COMPACT_ATOMS: atom_id res chain seq x y z
N GLY A 1 -18.82 12.64 -9.03
CA GLY A 1 -18.37 12.77 -7.66
C GLY A 1 -17.43 11.72 -7.13
N SER A 2 -16.78 10.84 -7.92
CA SER A 2 -16.00 9.74 -7.32
C SER A 2 -14.56 9.65 -7.80
N THR A 3 -14.15 10.32 -8.87
CA THR A 3 -12.80 10.23 -9.43
C THR A 3 -11.75 10.85 -8.51
N ASP A 4 -12.04 12.04 -7.98
CA ASP A 4 -11.21 12.75 -7.00
C ASP A 4 -11.00 11.90 -5.71
N MET A 5 -12.08 11.27 -5.24
CA MET A 5 -12.02 10.38 -4.07
C MET A 5 -11.16 9.13 -4.36
N ALA A 6 -11.22 8.57 -5.57
CA ALA A 6 -10.41 7.40 -5.93
C ALA A 6 -8.91 7.70 -5.89
N ILE A 7 -8.49 8.86 -6.45
CA ILE A 7 -7.09 9.31 -6.42
C ILE A 7 -6.65 9.57 -4.98
N GLY A 8 -7.42 10.36 -4.23
CA GLY A 8 -7.12 10.68 -2.82
C GLY A 8 -7.02 9.43 -1.95
N ASN A 9 -7.93 8.46 -2.12
CA ASN A 9 -7.90 7.21 -1.39
C ASN A 9 -6.66 6.36 -1.73
N ALA A 10 -6.33 6.18 -3.01
CA ALA A 10 -5.16 5.39 -3.40
C ALA A 10 -3.84 6.02 -2.90
N ILE A 11 -3.66 7.33 -3.08
CA ILE A 11 -2.47 8.05 -2.60
C ILE A 11 -2.40 8.06 -1.07
N GLY A 12 -3.53 8.27 -0.41
CA GLY A 12 -3.64 8.21 1.06
C GLY A 12 -3.29 6.84 1.62
N SER A 13 -3.82 5.75 1.01
CA SER A 13 -3.49 4.37 1.38
C SER A 13 -2.00 4.08 1.24
N VAL A 14 -1.38 4.40 0.10
CA VAL A 14 0.05 4.18 -0.12
C VAL A 14 0.91 4.94 0.89
N THR A 15 0.52 6.20 1.18
CA THR A 15 1.21 7.04 2.17
C THR A 15 1.07 6.48 3.59
N ALA A 16 -0.13 6.04 3.99
CA ALA A 16 -0.39 5.42 5.28
C ALA A 16 0.30 4.05 5.42
N ASN A 17 0.20 3.20 4.40
CA ASN A 17 0.81 1.88 4.38
C ASN A 17 2.34 1.97 4.52
N THR A 18 2.98 2.94 3.86
CA THR A 18 4.43 3.12 3.92
C THR A 18 4.85 3.93 5.13
N GLY A 19 4.20 5.09 5.37
CA GLY A 19 4.57 6.04 6.40
C GLY A 19 4.20 5.60 7.82
N MET A 20 3.14 4.79 7.97
CA MET A 20 2.66 4.30 9.27
C MET A 20 2.87 2.80 9.44
N ILE A 21 2.27 1.96 8.58
CA ILE A 21 2.23 0.51 8.81
C ILE A 21 3.62 -0.11 8.62
N MET A 22 4.31 0.21 7.52
CA MET A 22 5.68 -0.24 7.31
C MET A 22 6.62 0.34 8.36
N ALA A 23 6.47 1.61 8.72
CA ALA A 23 7.25 2.26 9.77
C ALA A 23 7.15 1.52 11.10
N ILE A 24 5.94 1.18 11.56
CA ILE A 24 5.70 0.38 12.77
C ILE A 24 6.41 -0.97 12.65
N SER A 25 6.26 -1.66 11.52
CA SER A 25 6.92 -2.94 11.27
C SER A 25 8.44 -2.84 11.39
N LEU A 26 9.06 -1.77 10.87
CA LEU A 26 10.52 -1.55 10.93
C LEU A 26 11.02 -1.19 12.33
N ILE A 27 10.22 -0.52 13.14
CA ILE A 27 10.57 -0.15 14.52
C ILE A 27 10.59 -1.39 15.42
N PHE A 28 9.61 -2.28 15.29
CA PHE A 28 9.41 -3.42 16.19
C PHE A 28 10.13 -4.69 15.74
N LEU A 29 10.40 -4.86 14.45
CA LEU A 29 11.09 -6.03 13.94
C LEU A 29 12.33 -5.67 13.13
N PRO A 30 13.52 -6.19 13.49
CA PRO A 30 14.64 -6.20 12.56
C PRO A 30 14.28 -7.07 11.35
N VAL A 31 14.13 -6.44 10.19
CA VAL A 31 13.69 -7.13 8.98
C VAL A 31 14.90 -7.71 8.27
N ALA A 32 15.07 -9.02 8.33
CA ALA A 32 15.91 -9.72 7.38
C ALA A 32 15.22 -9.73 6.01
N ILE A 33 15.80 -9.07 5.02
CA ILE A 33 15.22 -8.94 3.69
C ILE A 33 15.97 -9.81 2.71
N ARG A 34 15.24 -10.57 1.91
CA ARG A 34 15.79 -11.13 0.67
C ARG A 34 15.84 -10.01 -0.38
N MET A 35 17.00 -9.36 -0.50
CA MET A 35 17.19 -8.20 -1.37
C MET A 35 16.78 -8.46 -2.83
N SER A 36 16.96 -9.68 -3.33
CA SER A 36 16.53 -10.06 -4.69
C SER A 36 15.03 -9.91 -4.93
N GLN A 37 14.21 -10.03 -3.88
CA GLN A 37 12.75 -9.89 -3.98
C GLN A 37 12.28 -8.48 -3.65
N PHE A 38 12.96 -7.82 -2.71
CA PHE A 38 12.62 -6.47 -2.28
C PHE A 38 13.00 -5.42 -3.31
N ALA A 39 14.21 -5.48 -3.86
CA ALA A 39 14.77 -4.39 -4.67
C ALA A 39 13.89 -4.06 -5.89
N VAL A 40 13.50 -5.08 -6.65
CA VAL A 40 12.69 -4.85 -7.86
C VAL A 40 11.31 -4.31 -7.52
N LYS A 41 10.64 -4.88 -6.51
CA LYS A 41 9.31 -4.41 -6.07
C LYS A 41 9.39 -3.00 -5.48
N GLY A 42 10.42 -2.72 -4.68
CA GLY A 42 10.64 -1.40 -4.10
C GLY A 42 10.89 -0.34 -5.18
N VAL A 43 11.79 -0.63 -6.13
CA VAL A 43 12.04 0.29 -7.27
C VAL A 43 10.76 0.50 -8.06
N LEU A 44 10.01 -0.56 -8.35
CA LEU A 44 8.76 -0.45 -9.09
C LEU A 44 7.73 0.41 -8.35
N MET A 45 7.63 0.30 -7.02
CA MET A 45 6.77 1.17 -6.21
C MET A 45 7.19 2.64 -6.33
N VAL A 46 8.48 2.96 -6.17
CA VAL A 46 8.98 4.34 -6.30
C VAL A 46 8.75 4.87 -7.71
N VAL A 47 9.04 4.08 -8.74
CA VAL A 47 8.81 4.48 -10.14
C VAL A 47 7.32 4.72 -10.38
N SER A 48 6.44 3.85 -9.89
CA SER A 48 5.00 4.00 -10.07
C SER A 48 4.46 5.26 -9.41
N THR A 49 4.91 5.60 -8.18
CA THR A 49 4.51 6.84 -7.51
C THR A 49 4.99 8.09 -8.25
N LEU A 50 6.24 8.07 -8.74
CA LEU A 50 6.80 9.19 -9.49
C LEU A 50 6.14 9.36 -10.87
N VAL A 51 5.91 8.28 -11.59
CA VAL A 51 5.22 8.29 -12.89
C VAL A 51 3.80 8.84 -12.71
N LEU A 52 3.04 8.32 -11.73
CA LEU A 52 1.70 8.82 -11.45
C LEU A 52 1.72 10.32 -11.15
N TRP A 53 2.62 10.77 -10.27
CA TRP A 53 2.74 12.19 -9.93
C TRP A 53 3.06 13.06 -11.15
N LEU A 54 3.97 12.61 -12.02
CA LEU A 54 4.33 13.34 -13.24
C LEU A 54 3.16 13.43 -14.22
N LEU A 55 2.39 12.36 -14.38
CA LEU A 55 1.25 12.30 -15.29
C LEU A 55 0.05 13.11 -14.77
N CYS A 56 -0.17 13.16 -13.46
CA CYS A 56 -1.28 13.92 -12.86
C CYS A 56 -0.99 15.42 -12.64
N ARG A 57 0.11 15.97 -13.18
CA ARG A 57 0.51 17.37 -12.94
C ARG A 57 -0.50 18.40 -13.44
N ASP A 58 -1.22 18.10 -14.48
CA ASP A 58 -2.29 18.92 -15.04
C ASP A 58 -3.66 18.73 -14.37
N GLY A 59 -3.71 17.88 -13.33
CA GLY A 59 -4.92 17.56 -12.58
C GLY A 59 -5.77 16.46 -13.21
N VAL A 60 -5.26 15.79 -14.25
CA VAL A 60 -6.00 14.72 -14.95
C VAL A 60 -5.08 13.52 -15.17
N LEU A 61 -5.57 12.32 -14.90
CA LEU A 61 -4.97 11.08 -15.41
C LEU A 61 -5.77 10.63 -16.62
N SER A 62 -5.32 10.98 -17.81
CA SER A 62 -5.99 10.64 -19.07
C SER A 62 -5.99 9.14 -19.35
N LEU A 63 -6.84 8.69 -20.28
CA LEU A 63 -6.90 7.27 -20.68
C LEU A 63 -5.55 6.75 -21.22
N PRO A 64 -4.84 7.45 -22.12
CA PRO A 64 -3.50 7.00 -22.56
C PRO A 64 -2.49 6.90 -21.42
N GLU A 65 -2.48 7.85 -20.51
CA GLU A 65 -1.61 7.86 -19.33
C GLU A 65 -1.93 6.70 -18.37
N SER A 66 -3.21 6.40 -18.20
CA SER A 66 -3.67 5.24 -17.44
C SER A 66 -3.13 3.94 -18.01
N MET A 67 -2.99 3.82 -19.32
CA MET A 67 -2.37 2.64 -19.96
C MET A 67 -0.88 2.53 -19.65
N ILE A 68 -0.17 3.68 -19.52
CA ILE A 68 1.25 3.69 -19.09
C ILE A 68 1.36 3.16 -17.65
N VAL A 69 0.49 3.63 -16.75
CA VAL A 69 0.47 3.17 -15.35
C VAL A 69 0.08 1.68 -15.27
N LEU A 70 -0.89 1.23 -16.08
CA LEU A 70 -1.28 -0.19 -16.15
C LEU A 70 -0.14 -1.08 -16.68
N ALA A 71 0.71 -0.58 -17.59
CA ALA A 71 1.89 -1.32 -18.05
C ALA A 71 2.87 -1.61 -16.90
N LEU A 72 2.99 -0.73 -15.90
CA LEU A 72 3.78 -0.99 -14.69
C LEU A 72 3.20 -2.14 -13.86
N PHE A 73 1.87 -2.31 -13.85
CA PHE A 73 1.24 -3.48 -13.23
C PHE A 73 1.60 -4.78 -13.94
N VAL A 74 1.65 -4.79 -15.26
CA VAL A 74 2.08 -5.96 -16.03
C VAL A 74 3.52 -6.34 -15.65
N LEU A 75 4.42 -5.36 -15.54
CA LEU A 75 5.79 -5.59 -15.07
C LEU A 75 5.82 -6.17 -13.65
N PHE A 76 4.97 -5.66 -12.75
CA PHE A 76 4.83 -6.19 -11.40
C PHE A 76 4.38 -7.66 -11.38
N ILE A 77 3.41 -8.03 -12.20
CA ILE A 77 2.95 -9.42 -12.31
C ILE A 77 4.05 -10.33 -12.86
N ILE A 78 4.76 -9.90 -13.92
CA ILE A 78 5.89 -10.65 -14.48
C ILE A 78 6.95 -10.91 -13.40
N GLU A 79 7.30 -9.89 -12.62
CA GLU A 79 8.27 -10.01 -11.55
C GLU A 79 7.79 -10.94 -10.43
N ASN A 80 6.52 -10.86 -10.02
CA ASN A 80 5.97 -11.79 -9.03
C ASN A 80 6.04 -13.24 -9.49
N ILE A 81 5.69 -13.52 -10.75
CA ILE A 81 5.78 -14.87 -11.33
C ILE A 81 7.24 -15.37 -11.36
N ARG A 82 8.18 -14.51 -11.77
CA ARG A 82 9.61 -14.84 -11.79
C ARG A 82 10.14 -15.14 -10.39
N SER A 83 9.83 -14.27 -9.43
CA SER A 83 10.24 -14.43 -8.04
C SER A 83 9.66 -15.70 -7.41
N ALA A 84 8.39 -16.01 -7.68
CA ALA A 84 7.75 -17.23 -7.19
C ALA A 84 8.40 -18.49 -7.77
N LYS A 85 8.71 -18.52 -9.08
CA LYS A 85 9.39 -19.65 -9.72
C LYS A 85 10.79 -19.86 -9.16
N LYS A 86 11.53 -18.77 -8.88
CA LYS A 86 12.87 -18.85 -8.30
C LYS A 86 12.84 -19.43 -6.89
N LEU A 87 11.89 -19.00 -6.06
CA LEU A 87 11.70 -19.55 -4.71
C LEU A 87 11.39 -21.05 -4.74
N SER A 88 10.45 -21.46 -5.59
CA SER A 88 10.10 -22.88 -5.71
C SER A 88 11.28 -23.74 -6.17
N ALA A 89 12.17 -23.20 -6.99
CA ALA A 89 13.37 -23.90 -7.42
C ALA A 89 14.42 -24.03 -6.27
N GLU A 90 14.56 -22.99 -5.44
CA GLU A 90 15.46 -23.01 -4.27
C GLU A 90 14.94 -23.95 -3.17
N GLU A 91 13.63 -23.99 -2.91
CA GLU A 91 13.01 -24.88 -1.92
C GLU A 91 13.11 -26.37 -2.26
N HIS A 92 13.15 -26.71 -3.55
CA HIS A 92 13.37 -28.10 -3.98
C HIS A 92 14.78 -28.60 -3.71
N THR A 93 15.76 -27.73 -3.50
CA THR A 93 17.16 -28.10 -3.17
C THR A 93 17.42 -28.23 -1.67
N ASP A 94 16.63 -27.61 -0.80
CA ASP A 94 16.90 -27.52 0.64
C ASP A 94 16.05 -28.47 1.52
N GLY A 95 15.37 -29.46 0.96
CA GLY A 95 14.60 -30.44 1.73
C GLY A 95 13.42 -29.85 2.51
N ALA A 96 12.83 -28.78 1.99
CA ALA A 96 11.68 -28.13 2.59
C ALA A 96 10.48 -29.08 2.75
N ALA A 97 9.72 -28.91 3.82
CA ALA A 97 8.54 -29.71 4.16
C ALA A 97 7.65 -29.92 2.92
N VAL A 98 7.33 -31.19 2.64
CA VAL A 98 6.50 -31.57 1.50
C VAL A 98 5.16 -30.84 1.61
N VAL A 99 4.96 -29.83 0.78
CA VAL A 99 3.67 -29.14 0.69
C VAL A 99 2.65 -30.15 0.15
N ASP A 100 1.62 -30.44 0.93
CA ASP A 100 0.53 -31.29 0.48
C ASP A 100 -0.19 -30.61 -0.69
N LYS A 101 0.08 -31.07 -1.91
CA LYS A 101 -0.53 -30.60 -3.17
C LYS A 101 -1.88 -31.27 -3.45
N SER A 102 -2.47 -31.97 -2.49
CA SER A 102 -3.76 -32.62 -2.67
C SER A 102 -4.86 -31.58 -2.95
N ARG A 103 -5.82 -31.95 -3.77
CA ARG A 103 -6.99 -31.10 -4.07
C ARG A 103 -7.74 -30.71 -2.79
N LYS A 104 -7.72 -31.59 -1.77
CA LYS A 104 -8.36 -31.35 -0.48
C LYS A 104 -7.61 -30.24 0.31
N ALA A 105 -6.27 -30.28 0.33
CA ALA A 105 -5.46 -29.25 0.97
C ALA A 105 -5.62 -27.89 0.27
N LEU A 106 -5.65 -27.88 -1.06
CA LEU A 106 -5.89 -26.67 -1.84
C LEU A 106 -7.25 -26.04 -1.53
N LEU A 107 -8.32 -26.83 -1.55
CA LEU A 107 -9.67 -26.36 -1.22
C LEU A 107 -9.78 -25.85 0.21
N LYS A 108 -9.16 -26.56 1.18
CA LYS A 108 -9.11 -26.10 2.58
C LYS A 108 -8.39 -24.75 2.70
N ASN A 109 -7.23 -24.61 2.06
CA ASN A 109 -6.45 -23.36 2.13
C ASN A 109 -7.19 -22.20 1.44
N LEU A 110 -7.86 -22.47 0.31
CA LEU A 110 -8.71 -21.49 -0.37
C LEU A 110 -9.90 -21.06 0.50
N ALA A 111 -10.58 -22.01 1.13
CA ALA A 111 -11.69 -21.71 2.04
C ALA A 111 -11.24 -20.88 3.24
N LEU A 112 -10.09 -21.22 3.86
CA LEU A 112 -9.51 -20.45 4.96
C LEU A 112 -9.08 -19.05 4.51
N PHE A 113 -8.51 -18.92 3.31
CA PHE A 113 -8.16 -17.63 2.73
C PHE A 113 -9.41 -16.74 2.52
N VAL A 114 -10.45 -17.28 1.88
CA VAL A 114 -11.71 -16.53 1.64
C VAL A 114 -12.37 -16.14 2.95
N LEU A 115 -12.44 -17.06 3.92
CA LEU A 115 -12.99 -16.77 5.24
C LEU A 115 -12.17 -15.67 5.97
N GLY A 116 -10.85 -15.78 5.96
CA GLY A 116 -9.96 -14.79 6.56
C GLY A 116 -10.09 -13.41 5.91
N ALA A 117 -10.15 -13.35 4.58
CA ALA A 117 -10.36 -12.11 3.84
C ALA A 117 -11.74 -11.49 4.18
N ALA A 118 -12.81 -12.28 4.22
CA ALA A 118 -14.13 -11.83 4.62
C ALA A 118 -14.14 -11.28 6.06
N CYS A 119 -13.51 -11.97 7.00
CA CYS A 119 -13.38 -11.51 8.39
C CYS A 119 -12.60 -10.19 8.48
N LEU A 120 -11.53 -10.01 7.69
CA LEU A 120 -10.77 -8.76 7.63
C LEU A 120 -11.63 -7.61 7.13
N VAL A 121 -12.33 -7.80 6.02
CA VAL A 121 -13.21 -6.75 5.44
C VAL A 121 -14.32 -6.37 6.40
N VAL A 122 -15.04 -7.36 6.94
CA VAL A 122 -16.14 -7.10 7.89
C VAL A 122 -15.60 -6.43 9.16
N GLY A 123 -14.50 -6.91 9.72
CA GLY A 123 -13.87 -6.34 10.91
C GLY A 123 -13.39 -4.91 10.69
N SER A 124 -12.80 -4.61 9.53
CA SER A 124 -12.37 -3.25 9.16
C SER A 124 -13.56 -2.30 9.05
N ASN A 125 -14.62 -2.70 8.37
CA ASN A 125 -15.82 -1.89 8.24
C ASN A 125 -16.46 -1.60 9.62
N LEU A 126 -16.61 -2.62 10.45
CA LEU A 126 -17.14 -2.45 11.81
C LEU A 126 -16.27 -1.49 12.65
N LEU A 127 -14.95 -1.55 12.52
CA LEU A 127 -14.04 -0.68 13.25
C LEU A 127 -14.16 0.77 12.76
N VAL A 128 -14.25 1.00 11.47
CA VAL A 128 -14.41 2.33 10.85
C VAL A 128 -15.77 2.93 11.24
N ASP A 129 -16.84 2.18 11.08
CA ASP A 129 -18.20 2.66 11.35
C ASP A 129 -18.35 3.05 12.82
N ASN A 130 -17.98 2.14 13.74
CA ASN A 130 -18.08 2.40 15.18
C ASN A 130 -17.06 3.43 15.66
N GLY A 131 -15.85 3.45 15.09
CA GLY A 131 -14.84 4.46 15.37
C GLY A 131 -15.28 5.85 14.95
N THR A 132 -15.96 5.97 13.82
CA THR A 132 -16.57 7.22 13.34
C THR A 132 -17.63 7.73 14.30
N VAL A 133 -18.56 6.85 14.72
CA VAL A 133 -19.59 7.21 15.70
C VAL A 133 -18.98 7.65 17.02
N LEU A 134 -17.98 6.92 17.51
CA LEU A 134 -17.30 7.29 18.76
C LEU A 134 -16.58 8.65 18.65
N ALA A 135 -15.90 8.90 17.52
CA ALA A 135 -15.22 10.18 17.29
C ALA A 135 -16.22 11.35 17.23
N GLN A 136 -17.38 11.16 16.59
CA GLN A 136 -18.48 12.15 16.60
C GLN A 136 -18.99 12.44 18.01
N LEU A 137 -19.21 11.40 18.81
CA LEU A 137 -19.64 11.54 20.22
C LEU A 137 -18.60 12.28 21.07
N LEU A 138 -17.31 12.15 20.77
CA LEU A 138 -16.22 12.87 21.41
C LEU A 138 -16.03 14.30 20.89
N GLY A 139 -16.88 14.76 19.97
CA GLY A 139 -16.81 16.11 19.41
C GLY A 139 -15.71 16.34 18.39
N VAL A 140 -15.16 15.26 17.82
CA VAL A 140 -14.16 15.36 16.71
C VAL A 140 -14.89 15.88 15.47
N SER A 141 -14.30 16.87 14.78
CA SER A 141 -14.93 17.44 13.58
C SER A 141 -15.07 16.41 12.46
N GLU A 142 -16.14 16.49 11.68
CA GLU A 142 -16.40 15.59 10.55
C GLU A 142 -15.25 15.56 9.55
N ARG A 143 -14.57 16.69 9.34
CA ARG A 143 -13.41 16.79 8.48
C ARG A 143 -12.25 15.91 8.96
N ILE A 144 -11.92 15.96 10.27
CA ILE A 144 -10.86 15.12 10.85
C ILE A 144 -11.24 13.65 10.74
N ILE A 145 -12.51 13.30 11.02
CA ILE A 145 -13.02 11.95 10.88
C ILE A 145 -12.87 11.46 9.44
N ALA A 146 -13.31 12.25 8.46
CA ALA A 146 -13.22 11.87 7.06
C ALA A 146 -11.78 11.60 6.62
N VAL A 147 -10.84 12.52 6.93
CA VAL A 147 -9.43 12.37 6.52
C VAL A 147 -8.74 11.21 7.25
N THR A 148 -9.03 11.00 8.55
CA THR A 148 -8.33 9.97 9.32
C THR A 148 -8.99 8.60 9.20
N MET A 149 -10.33 8.51 9.29
CA MET A 149 -11.04 7.23 9.30
C MET A 149 -11.08 6.57 7.93
N VAL A 150 -11.17 7.33 6.84
CA VAL A 150 -11.08 6.76 5.50
C VAL A 150 -9.67 6.23 5.24
N ALA A 151 -8.64 7.02 5.54
CA ALA A 151 -7.24 6.60 5.34
C ALA A 151 -6.86 5.38 6.21
N ILE A 152 -7.26 5.36 7.48
CA ILE A 152 -7.05 4.22 8.38
C ILE A 152 -7.90 3.03 7.92
N GLY A 153 -9.15 3.26 7.57
CA GLY A 153 -10.11 2.21 7.24
C GLY A 153 -9.68 1.37 6.05
N THR A 154 -9.21 2.01 4.99
CA THR A 154 -8.73 1.31 3.79
C THR A 154 -7.42 0.56 4.03
N SER A 155 -6.61 1.01 5.00
CA SER A 155 -5.33 0.37 5.37
C SER A 155 -5.43 -0.59 6.57
N LEU A 156 -6.62 -0.78 7.15
CA LEU A 156 -6.81 -1.71 8.27
C LEU A 156 -6.48 -3.16 7.94
N PRO A 157 -6.89 -3.73 6.80
CA PRO A 157 -6.48 -5.08 6.40
C PRO A 157 -4.96 -5.24 6.36
N GLU A 158 -4.25 -4.27 5.80
CA GLU A 158 -2.79 -4.23 5.75
C GLU A 158 -2.17 -4.13 7.14
N LEU A 159 -2.75 -3.31 8.02
CA LEU A 159 -2.29 -3.18 9.41
C LEU A 159 -2.45 -4.49 10.18
N VAL A 160 -3.59 -5.17 10.07
CA VAL A 160 -3.83 -6.47 10.74
C VAL A 160 -2.87 -7.54 10.21
N THR A 161 -2.65 -7.60 8.89
CA THR A 161 -1.69 -8.53 8.30
C THR A 161 -0.26 -8.22 8.72
N ALA A 162 0.12 -6.95 8.81
CA ALA A 162 1.43 -6.51 9.30
C ALA A 162 1.64 -6.88 10.76
N ILE A 163 0.67 -6.59 11.65
CA ILE A 163 0.72 -6.99 13.07
C ILE A 163 0.82 -8.51 13.20
N THR A 164 0.02 -9.25 12.43
CA THR A 164 0.08 -10.73 12.42
C THR A 164 1.46 -11.24 12.00
N ALA A 165 2.05 -10.65 10.98
CA ALA A 165 3.40 -10.99 10.53
C ALA A 165 4.46 -10.65 11.59
N ILE A 166 4.28 -9.53 12.32
CA ILE A 166 5.11 -9.16 13.47
C ILE A 166 5.05 -10.24 14.56
N VAL A 167 3.84 -10.59 14.99
CA VAL A 167 3.63 -11.61 16.04
C VAL A 167 4.20 -12.95 15.63
N LYS A 168 4.05 -13.34 14.35
CA LYS A 168 4.59 -14.58 13.79
C LYS A 168 6.08 -14.50 13.41
N LYS A 169 6.76 -13.37 13.65
CA LYS A 169 8.17 -13.12 13.27
C LYS A 169 8.45 -13.33 11.78
N GLN A 170 7.47 -13.01 10.93
CA GLN A 170 7.52 -13.13 9.47
C GLN A 170 7.65 -11.75 8.80
N SER A 171 8.66 -11.00 9.19
CA SER A 171 8.86 -9.60 8.79
C SER A 171 8.98 -9.39 7.27
N SER A 172 9.60 -10.32 6.54
CA SER A 172 9.68 -10.26 5.08
C SER A 172 8.31 -10.32 4.40
N MET A 173 7.37 -11.07 5.00
CA MET A 173 5.99 -11.17 4.53
C MET A 173 5.23 -9.85 4.71
N SER A 174 5.39 -9.19 5.86
CA SER A 174 4.77 -7.87 6.13
C SER A 174 5.19 -6.83 5.08
N VAL A 175 6.50 -6.67 4.88
CA VAL A 175 7.04 -5.71 3.90
C VAL A 175 6.59 -6.06 2.48
N GLY A 176 6.64 -7.34 2.10
CA GLY A 176 6.21 -7.79 0.78
C GLY A 176 4.74 -7.53 0.49
N ASN A 177 3.87 -7.70 1.50
CA ASN A 177 2.44 -7.41 1.40
C ASN A 177 2.18 -5.91 1.21
N ILE A 178 2.82 -5.05 2.02
CA ILE A 178 2.68 -3.59 1.92
C ILE A 178 3.15 -3.09 0.54
N LEU A 179 4.31 -3.53 0.05
CA LEU A 179 4.79 -3.16 -1.29
C LEU A 179 3.80 -3.62 -2.38
N GLY A 180 3.26 -4.83 -2.23
CA GLY A 180 2.29 -5.37 -3.18
C GLY A 180 1.00 -4.57 -3.21
N ALA A 181 0.40 -4.28 -2.06
CA ALA A 181 -0.80 -3.45 -1.94
C ALA A 181 -0.58 -2.07 -2.56
N ASN A 182 0.50 -1.38 -2.21
CA ASN A 182 0.81 -0.06 -2.73
C ASN A 182 0.97 -0.02 -4.26
N ILE A 183 1.63 -1.03 -4.84
CA ILE A 183 1.76 -1.12 -6.30
C ILE A 183 0.39 -1.35 -6.94
N ILE A 184 -0.45 -2.22 -6.36
CA ILE A 184 -1.81 -2.50 -6.84
C ILE A 184 -2.67 -1.23 -6.79
N ASP A 185 -2.65 -0.49 -5.68
CA ASP A 185 -3.42 0.74 -5.52
C ASP A 185 -3.12 1.75 -6.63
N ILE A 186 -1.85 1.94 -6.96
CA ILE A 186 -1.42 2.88 -7.99
C ILE A 186 -1.62 2.33 -9.39
N THR A 187 -1.19 1.09 -9.63
CA THR A 187 -0.97 0.62 -11.00
C THR A 187 -2.13 -0.16 -11.61
N ILE A 188 -3.11 -0.56 -10.80
CA ILE A 188 -4.34 -1.21 -11.31
C ILE A 188 -5.62 -0.46 -10.90
N ILE A 189 -5.75 -0.05 -9.63
CA ILE A 189 -7.00 0.56 -9.17
C ILE A 189 -7.25 1.88 -9.88
N LEU A 190 -6.27 2.80 -9.91
CA LEU A 190 -6.42 4.10 -10.57
C LEU A 190 -6.65 3.99 -12.08
N PRO A 191 -5.86 3.22 -12.84
CA PRO A 191 -6.13 3.01 -14.27
C PRO A 191 -7.51 2.39 -14.55
N LEU A 192 -7.95 1.43 -13.74
CA LEU A 192 -9.29 0.85 -13.91
C LEU A 192 -10.38 1.89 -13.65
N CYS A 193 -10.25 2.71 -12.61
CA CYS A 193 -11.18 3.80 -12.36
C CYS A 193 -11.23 4.80 -13.54
N ALA A 194 -10.07 5.14 -14.12
CA ALA A 194 -10.00 6.00 -15.30
C ALA A 194 -10.70 5.38 -16.53
N LEU A 195 -10.50 4.08 -16.75
CA LEU A 195 -11.17 3.35 -17.84
C LEU A 195 -12.68 3.25 -17.65
N ILE A 196 -13.14 3.06 -16.41
CA ILE A 196 -14.58 2.96 -16.08
C ILE A 196 -15.25 4.32 -16.20
N SER A 197 -14.58 5.43 -15.86
CA SER A 197 -15.13 6.79 -16.02
C SER A 197 -15.28 7.19 -17.48
N GLY A 198 -14.46 6.63 -18.37
CA GLY A 198 -14.54 6.82 -19.83
C GLY A 198 -13.81 8.06 -20.37
N ASP A 199 -13.50 9.03 -19.53
CA ASP A 199 -12.80 10.28 -19.86
C ASP A 199 -11.51 10.52 -19.05
N GLY A 200 -11.09 9.52 -18.26
CA GLY A 200 -9.96 9.61 -17.34
C GLY A 200 -10.37 9.94 -15.92
N LEU A 201 -9.39 10.12 -15.04
CA LEU A 201 -9.61 10.55 -13.66
C LEU A 201 -9.30 12.04 -13.54
N HIS A 202 -10.30 12.84 -13.21
CA HIS A 202 -10.17 14.27 -12.99
C HIS A 202 -10.06 14.55 -11.49
N ILE A 203 -9.04 15.31 -11.11
CA ILE A 203 -8.89 15.87 -9.76
C ILE A 203 -9.72 17.16 -9.74
N ALA A 204 -10.61 17.30 -8.77
CA ALA A 204 -11.41 18.51 -8.64
C ALA A 204 -10.49 19.74 -8.47
N GLU A 205 -10.79 20.86 -9.12
CA GLU A 205 -9.94 22.06 -9.10
C GLU A 205 -9.54 22.49 -7.69
N GLN A 206 -10.47 22.40 -6.75
CA GLN A 206 -10.24 22.70 -5.33
C GLN A 206 -9.27 21.74 -4.65
N SER A 207 -9.13 20.51 -5.16
CA SER A 207 -8.27 19.45 -4.60
C SER A 207 -6.91 19.38 -5.30
N VAL A 208 -6.73 19.98 -6.49
CA VAL A 208 -5.48 19.91 -7.27
C VAL A 208 -4.29 20.38 -6.44
N GLN A 209 -4.43 21.52 -5.76
CA GLN A 209 -3.36 22.08 -4.96
C GLN A 209 -2.90 21.13 -3.85
N GLN A 210 -3.83 20.47 -3.18
CA GLN A 210 -3.51 19.49 -2.14
C GLN A 210 -2.98 18.20 -2.75
N THR A 211 -3.70 17.60 -3.69
CA THR A 211 -3.37 16.28 -4.23
C THR A 211 -2.05 16.27 -4.99
N VAL A 212 -1.86 17.22 -5.93
CA VAL A 212 -0.69 17.24 -6.83
C VAL A 212 0.56 17.80 -6.14
N TYR A 213 0.40 18.80 -5.27
CA TYR A 213 1.55 19.51 -4.67
C TYR A 213 1.86 19.13 -3.22
N LEU A 214 0.98 18.36 -2.54
CA LEU A 214 1.22 17.87 -1.20
C LEU A 214 1.16 16.34 -1.14
N ASP A 215 0.03 15.72 -1.49
CA ASP A 215 -0.21 14.30 -1.23
C ASP A 215 0.66 13.40 -2.11
N MET A 216 0.72 13.65 -3.42
CA MET A 216 1.56 12.86 -4.34
C MET A 216 3.06 13.02 -4.09
N PRO A 217 3.62 14.24 -3.89
CA PRO A 217 5.01 14.39 -3.46
C PRO A 217 5.34 13.69 -2.16
N MET A 218 4.42 13.75 -1.17
CA MET A 218 4.60 13.05 0.10
C MET A 218 4.59 11.54 -0.08
N CYS A 219 3.68 11.03 -0.88
CA CYS A 219 3.62 9.60 -1.24
C CYS A 219 4.94 9.14 -1.89
N ALA A 220 5.47 9.90 -2.85
CA ALA A 220 6.75 9.61 -3.50
C ALA A 220 7.93 9.71 -2.52
N LEU A 221 7.91 10.67 -1.61
CA LEU A 221 8.95 10.87 -0.59
C LEU A 221 9.01 9.69 0.38
N VAL A 222 7.87 9.27 0.95
CA VAL A 222 7.86 8.12 1.88
C VAL A 222 8.24 6.83 1.16
N ALA A 223 7.82 6.64 -0.10
CA ALA A 223 8.24 5.52 -0.92
C ALA A 223 9.77 5.52 -1.15
N ALA A 224 10.35 6.67 -1.49
CA ALA A 224 11.79 6.83 -1.70
C ALA A 224 12.58 6.55 -0.42
N ILE A 225 12.16 7.10 0.74
CA ILE A 225 12.80 6.88 2.03
C ILE A 225 12.69 5.41 2.46
N ALA A 226 11.59 4.75 2.18
CA ALA A 226 11.43 3.33 2.48
C ALA A 226 12.35 2.44 1.63
N VAL A 227 12.56 2.79 0.37
CA VAL A 227 13.21 1.90 -0.61
C VAL A 227 14.69 2.23 -0.83
N ILE A 228 15.03 3.48 -1.10
CA ILE A 228 16.39 3.85 -1.54
C ILE A 228 17.46 3.51 -0.48
N PRO A 229 17.33 3.92 0.80
CA PRO A 229 18.32 3.57 1.81
C PRO A 229 18.41 2.06 2.04
N THR A 230 17.29 1.37 1.91
CA THR A 230 17.23 -0.09 2.10
C THR A 230 17.98 -0.82 1.01
N ILE A 231 17.89 -0.38 -0.24
CA ILE A 231 18.67 -0.96 -1.36
C ILE A 231 20.17 -0.68 -1.17
N LEU A 232 20.54 0.54 -0.79
CA LEU A 232 21.94 0.94 -0.60
C LEU A 232 22.60 0.19 0.56
N HIS A 233 21.92 0.06 1.70
CA HIS A 233 22.46 -0.56 2.90
C HIS A 233 22.13 -2.05 3.05
N LYS A 234 21.33 -2.61 2.13
CA LYS A 234 20.86 -4.01 2.12
C LYS A 234 20.14 -4.44 3.40
N ARG A 235 19.59 -3.50 4.15
CA ARG A 235 18.86 -3.74 5.40
C ARG A 235 17.91 -2.59 5.71
N PHE A 236 16.85 -2.88 6.43
CA PHE A 236 16.03 -1.88 7.10
C PHE A 236 16.64 -1.46 8.43
N THR A 237 16.41 -0.21 8.79
CA THR A 237 16.87 0.33 10.08
C THR A 237 15.68 0.87 10.89
N LYS A 238 15.78 0.80 12.21
CA LYS A 238 14.78 1.40 13.11
C LYS A 238 14.67 2.91 12.90
N LEU A 239 15.80 3.58 12.63
CA LEU A 239 15.83 5.02 12.36
C LEU A 239 14.98 5.37 11.12
N GLN A 240 15.04 4.55 10.08
CA GLN A 240 14.21 4.69 8.87
C GLN A 240 12.72 4.57 9.22
N GLY A 241 12.34 3.61 10.07
CA GLY A 241 10.96 3.49 10.55
C GLY A 241 10.50 4.71 11.35
N ILE A 242 11.35 5.22 12.25
CA ILE A 242 11.05 6.43 13.04
C ILE A 242 10.87 7.65 12.12
N LEU A 243 11.75 7.81 11.13
CA LEU A 243 11.66 8.91 10.16
C LEU A 243 10.37 8.84 9.32
N LEU A 244 10.02 7.67 8.82
CA LEU A 244 8.78 7.45 8.07
C LEU A 244 7.55 7.80 8.91
N LEU A 245 7.50 7.34 10.15
CA LEU A 245 6.39 7.62 11.07
C LEU A 245 6.29 9.11 11.40
N ALA A 246 7.42 9.76 11.66
CA ALA A 246 7.45 11.19 11.94
C ALA A 246 6.96 12.02 10.74
N LEU A 247 7.38 11.67 9.53
CA LEU A 247 6.91 12.31 8.29
C LEU A 247 5.41 12.08 8.08
N TYR A 248 4.91 10.88 8.33
CA TYR A 248 3.48 10.60 8.21
C TYR A 248 2.65 11.41 9.20
N ILE A 249 3.08 11.50 10.47
CA ILE A 249 2.41 12.31 11.50
C ILE A 249 2.42 13.79 11.09
N ALA A 250 3.56 14.30 10.61
CA ALA A 250 3.65 15.69 10.14
C ALA A 250 2.72 15.95 8.96
N TYR A 251 2.66 15.02 8.00
CA TYR A 251 1.76 15.08 6.85
C TYR A 251 0.28 15.12 7.28
N VAL A 252 -0.15 14.21 8.15
CA VAL A 252 -1.54 14.20 8.66
C VAL A 252 -1.86 15.53 9.37
N PHE A 253 -0.93 16.04 10.17
CA PHE A 253 -1.11 17.32 10.86
C PHE A 253 -1.27 18.50 9.90
N VAL A 254 -0.52 18.53 8.80
CA VAL A 254 -0.65 19.55 7.75
C VAL A 254 -1.98 19.40 7.03
N THR A 255 -2.34 18.18 6.60
CA THR A 255 -3.57 17.89 5.85
C THR A 255 -4.83 18.24 6.64
N VAL A 256 -4.84 18.05 7.97
CA VAL A 256 -5.98 18.41 8.83
C VAL A 256 -6.15 19.92 8.98
N ARG A 257 -5.08 20.72 8.77
CA ARG A 257 -5.12 22.19 8.93
C ARG A 257 -5.50 22.95 7.67
N ILE A 258 -5.29 22.35 6.49
CA ILE A 258 -5.69 22.90 5.20
C ILE A 258 -7.18 22.62 4.95
#